data_4092fab18f0f498a90b5d406f647b2aa
#
_entry.id   4092fab18f0f498a90b5d406f647b2aa
#
_cell.length_a   1.000
_cell.length_b   1.000
_cell.length_c   1.000
_cell.angle_alpha   90.00
_cell.angle_beta   90.00
_cell.angle_gamma   90.00
#
_symmetry.space_group_name_H-M   'P 1'
#
loop_
_entity.id
_entity.type
_entity.pdbx_description
1 polymer ?
#
loop_
_entity_poly.entity_id
_entity_poly.type
_entity_poly.pdbx_seq_one_letter_code
_entity_poly.pdbx_strand_id
1 'polypeptide(L)'
;TGEDLRLAAVNLRQETLGYQKLPLPFENTPDYGRRLADLLEAFLDAHQLDRSRLLGVGLTLPGIISPDQTAIQYAPTIAIRSTTPCRFLESIPYPVRLDNDANCGGFGAWWNREGRQSMAYLSLSRGVGGAFLANGRLYEGSDHRAAEFGHMCLHPGGRRCQCGRRGCLEAYCSAARLSDDLGLSLEAFFSALDQGDLNCRQVWERYLRDLALALTSIHAILDCPVIIGGSVSQYLPPFQGQLAALVEELDPTAQQGS
;
A
#
# COMPACT_ATOMS: atom_id res chain seq x y z
N THR A 1 3.34 -4.40 -7.74
CA THR A 1 3.51 -5.81 -7.31
C THR A 1 4.80 -6.48 -7.81
N GLY A 2 5.71 -5.78 -8.49
CA GLY A 2 6.94 -6.36 -9.06
C GLY A 2 6.74 -7.17 -10.35
N GLU A 3 5.52 -7.59 -10.66
CA GLU A 3 5.18 -8.37 -11.87
C GLU A 3 4.39 -7.56 -12.90
N ASP A 4 3.61 -6.60 -12.44
CA ASP A 4 2.74 -5.76 -13.27
C ASP A 4 3.13 -4.29 -13.20
N LEU A 5 3.15 -3.64 -14.35
CA LEU A 5 3.11 -2.19 -14.51
C LEU A 5 1.65 -1.70 -14.57
N ARG A 6 1.37 -0.62 -13.84
CA ARG A 6 0.09 0.10 -13.92
C ARG A 6 0.38 1.53 -14.31
N LEU A 7 -0.21 1.98 -15.38
CA LEU A 7 -0.18 3.36 -15.86
C LEU A 7 -1.53 4.01 -15.61
N ALA A 8 -1.51 5.21 -15.05
CA ALA A 8 -2.70 6.03 -14.89
C ALA A 8 -2.36 7.49 -15.18
N ALA A 9 -3.17 8.14 -15.98
CA ALA A 9 -3.13 9.59 -16.15
C ALA A 9 -4.20 10.23 -15.28
N VAL A 10 -3.79 11.18 -14.45
CA VAL A 10 -4.68 11.88 -13.52
C VAL A 10 -4.47 13.37 -13.67
N ASN A 11 -5.56 14.14 -13.76
CA ASN A 11 -5.46 15.59 -13.81
C ASN A 11 -5.48 16.21 -12.39
N LEU A 12 -5.29 17.54 -12.32
CA LEU A 12 -5.29 18.28 -11.04
C LEU A 12 -6.66 18.30 -10.33
N ARG A 13 -7.72 17.85 -11.01
CA ARG A 13 -9.05 17.65 -10.42
C ARG A 13 -9.26 16.23 -9.91
N GLN A 14 -8.20 15.38 -9.95
CA GLN A 14 -8.23 13.97 -9.54
C GLN A 14 -9.06 13.06 -10.48
N GLU A 15 -9.40 13.55 -11.67
CA GLU A 15 -10.09 12.75 -12.68
C GLU A 15 -9.08 11.83 -13.36
N THR A 16 -9.39 10.54 -13.43
CA THR A 16 -8.59 9.57 -14.19
C THR A 16 -8.91 9.71 -15.66
N LEU A 17 -7.92 10.16 -16.44
CA LEU A 17 -8.03 10.37 -17.89
C LEU A 17 -7.68 9.11 -18.69
N GLY A 18 -6.97 8.16 -18.10
CA GLY A 18 -6.59 6.91 -18.71
C GLY A 18 -6.03 5.94 -17.68
N TYR A 19 -6.20 4.64 -17.93
CA TYR A 19 -5.65 3.58 -17.11
C TYR A 19 -5.28 2.38 -17.96
N GLN A 20 -4.12 1.78 -17.67
CA GLN A 20 -3.66 0.55 -18.30
C GLN A 20 -2.89 -0.32 -17.31
N LYS A 21 -3.10 -1.63 -17.39
CA LYS A 21 -2.33 -2.64 -16.66
C LYS A 21 -1.65 -3.55 -17.65
N LEU A 22 -0.34 -3.77 -17.48
CA LEU A 22 0.51 -4.56 -18.36
C LEU A 22 1.39 -5.51 -17.53
N PRO A 23 1.64 -6.73 -17.98
CA PRO A 23 2.67 -7.58 -17.40
C PRO A 23 4.05 -7.00 -17.75
N LEU A 24 4.75 -6.49 -16.77
CA LEU A 24 6.12 -5.99 -16.90
C LEU A 24 6.83 -6.19 -15.56
N PRO A 25 7.54 -7.31 -15.37
CA PRO A 25 8.35 -7.54 -14.20
C PRO A 25 9.39 -6.43 -14.01
N PHE A 26 9.51 -5.97 -12.76
CA PHE A 26 10.42 -4.88 -12.44
C PHE A 26 11.89 -5.33 -12.58
N GLU A 27 12.67 -4.52 -13.28
CA GLU A 27 14.11 -4.64 -13.39
C GLU A 27 14.77 -3.27 -13.16
N ASN A 28 15.82 -3.21 -12.35
CA ASN A 28 16.54 -1.96 -12.14
C ASN A 28 17.67 -1.78 -13.16
N THR A 29 17.31 -1.64 -14.42
CA THR A 29 18.24 -1.50 -15.54
C THR A 29 17.88 -0.33 -16.46
N PRO A 30 18.83 0.28 -17.18
CA PRO A 30 18.53 1.29 -18.20
C PRO A 30 17.62 0.75 -19.32
N ASP A 31 17.71 -0.54 -19.66
CA ASP A 31 16.81 -1.18 -20.64
C ASP A 31 15.36 -1.19 -20.18
N TYR A 32 15.13 -1.53 -18.93
CA TYR A 32 13.80 -1.42 -18.32
C TYR A 32 13.26 0.02 -18.38
N GLY A 33 14.14 0.99 -18.09
CA GLY A 33 13.78 2.41 -18.18
C GLY A 33 13.38 2.83 -19.59
N ARG A 34 14.08 2.35 -20.63
CA ARG A 34 13.71 2.61 -22.03
C ARG A 34 12.34 1.99 -22.37
N ARG A 35 12.13 0.73 -22.00
CA ARG A 35 10.82 0.06 -22.20
C ARG A 35 9.70 0.79 -21.47
N LEU A 36 9.96 1.28 -20.26
CA LEU A 36 8.99 2.05 -19.48
C LEU A 36 8.67 3.39 -20.19
N ALA A 37 9.67 4.08 -20.73
CA ALA A 37 9.48 5.31 -21.49
C ALA A 37 8.66 5.06 -22.76
N ASP A 38 8.95 4.01 -23.52
CA ASP A 38 8.20 3.63 -24.74
C ASP A 38 6.74 3.29 -24.40
N LEU A 39 6.48 2.57 -23.32
CA LEU A 39 5.13 2.25 -22.85
C LEU A 39 4.38 3.49 -22.37
N LEU A 40 5.07 4.44 -21.74
CA LEU A 40 4.48 5.71 -21.32
C LEU A 40 4.07 6.53 -22.56
N GLU A 41 4.93 6.63 -23.58
CA GLU A 41 4.60 7.32 -24.83
C GLU A 41 3.41 6.68 -25.54
N ALA A 42 3.40 5.35 -25.66
CA ALA A 42 2.27 4.63 -26.26
C ALA A 42 0.96 4.83 -25.46
N PHE A 43 1.04 4.90 -24.14
CA PHE A 43 -0.09 5.18 -23.26
C PHE A 43 -0.63 6.60 -23.47
N LEU A 44 0.27 7.60 -23.58
CA LEU A 44 -0.13 9.00 -23.85
C LEU A 44 -0.84 9.11 -25.20
N ASP A 45 -0.34 8.42 -26.24
CA ASP A 45 -0.95 8.40 -27.57
C ASP A 45 -2.32 7.69 -27.55
N ALA A 46 -2.41 6.52 -26.95
CA ALA A 46 -3.64 5.73 -26.86
C ALA A 46 -4.79 6.51 -26.19
N HIS A 47 -4.46 7.34 -25.21
CA HIS A 47 -5.43 8.17 -24.48
C HIS A 47 -5.51 9.62 -25.00
N GLN A 48 -4.83 9.94 -26.11
CA GLN A 48 -4.83 11.27 -26.75
C GLN A 48 -4.44 12.40 -25.77
N LEU A 49 -3.47 12.14 -24.90
CA LEU A 49 -3.03 13.07 -23.87
C LEU A 49 -1.99 14.04 -24.43
N ASP A 50 -2.21 15.33 -24.21
CA ASP A 50 -1.34 16.40 -24.67
C ASP A 50 -0.07 16.46 -23.80
N ARG A 51 1.08 16.12 -24.37
CA ARG A 51 2.40 16.12 -23.71
C ARG A 51 2.80 17.49 -23.19
N SER A 52 2.37 18.57 -23.83
CA SER A 52 2.67 19.93 -23.39
C SER A 52 2.03 20.28 -22.04
N ARG A 53 1.02 19.53 -21.65
CA ARG A 53 0.28 19.67 -20.38
C ARG A 53 0.71 18.65 -19.33
N LEU A 54 1.64 17.74 -19.64
CA LEU A 54 2.16 16.76 -18.70
C LEU A 54 3.11 17.46 -17.72
N LEU A 55 2.75 17.46 -16.44
CA LEU A 55 3.53 18.08 -15.37
C LEU A 55 4.72 17.22 -14.94
N GLY A 56 4.59 15.92 -15.07
CA GLY A 56 5.61 14.94 -14.70
C GLY A 56 5.03 13.55 -14.49
N VAL A 57 5.88 12.64 -14.07
CA VAL A 57 5.58 11.23 -13.83
C VAL A 57 5.80 10.92 -12.37
N GLY A 58 4.75 10.48 -11.67
CA GLY A 58 4.85 9.88 -10.34
C GLY A 58 5.10 8.37 -10.49
N LEU A 59 6.17 7.87 -9.91
CA LEU A 59 6.49 6.45 -9.84
C LEU A 59 6.32 5.95 -8.41
N THR A 60 5.70 4.80 -8.26
CA THR A 60 5.57 4.16 -6.95
C THR A 60 6.21 2.78 -6.97
N LEU A 61 7.01 2.50 -5.97
CA LEU A 61 7.64 1.20 -5.78
C LEU A 61 7.46 0.73 -4.33
N PRO A 62 7.42 -0.58 -4.09
CA PRO A 62 7.48 -1.10 -2.73
C PRO A 62 8.86 -0.84 -2.13
N GLY A 63 8.90 -0.60 -0.82
CA GLY A 63 10.14 -0.48 -0.06
C GLY A 63 10.52 0.96 0.30
N ILE A 64 11.71 1.12 0.85
CA ILE A 64 12.23 2.39 1.36
C ILE A 64 13.00 3.11 0.26
N ILE A 65 12.57 4.30 -0.08
CA ILE A 65 13.18 5.17 -1.09
C ILE A 65 14.12 6.16 -0.39
N SER A 66 15.23 6.51 -1.04
CA SER A 66 16.16 7.52 -0.52
C SER A 66 15.53 8.93 -0.52
N PRO A 67 15.94 9.83 0.40
CA PRO A 67 15.39 11.18 0.50
C PRO A 67 15.47 12.01 -0.78
N ASP A 68 16.53 11.80 -1.56
CA ASP A 68 16.74 12.45 -2.86
C ASP A 68 16.00 11.76 -4.02
N GLN A 69 15.27 10.67 -3.74
CA GLN A 69 14.49 9.89 -4.70
C GLN A 69 15.33 9.26 -5.84
N THR A 70 16.62 9.08 -5.63
CA THR A 70 17.55 8.54 -6.65
C THR A 70 17.88 7.07 -6.45
N ALA A 71 17.56 6.51 -5.28
CA ALA A 71 17.89 5.13 -4.93
C ALA A 71 16.78 4.44 -4.14
N ILE A 72 16.71 3.12 -4.26
CA ILE A 72 15.95 2.25 -3.39
C ILE A 72 16.90 1.76 -2.29
N GLN A 73 16.60 2.06 -1.03
CA GLN A 73 17.42 1.65 0.10
C GLN A 73 17.18 0.19 0.49
N TYR A 74 15.92 -0.24 0.48
CA TYR A 74 15.54 -1.60 0.84
C TYR A 74 14.14 -1.93 0.29
N ALA A 75 14.03 -2.98 -0.51
CA ALA A 75 12.78 -3.44 -1.09
C ALA A 75 12.82 -4.97 -1.34
N PRO A 76 12.66 -5.80 -0.29
CA PRO A 76 12.82 -7.25 -0.40
C PRO A 76 11.82 -7.90 -1.36
N THR A 77 10.65 -7.32 -1.58
CA THR A 77 9.63 -7.78 -2.51
C THR A 77 10.05 -7.72 -3.98
N ILE A 78 11.04 -6.88 -4.30
CA ILE A 78 11.66 -6.75 -5.62
C ILE A 78 13.16 -7.08 -5.57
N ALA A 79 13.56 -7.92 -4.61
CA ALA A 79 14.89 -8.46 -4.43
C ALA A 79 16.02 -7.43 -4.18
N ILE A 80 15.70 -6.20 -3.75
CA ILE A 80 16.68 -5.17 -3.37
C ILE A 80 16.89 -5.20 -1.85
N ARG A 81 18.11 -5.51 -1.40
CA ARG A 81 18.47 -5.66 0.02
C ARG A 81 19.54 -4.70 0.52
N SER A 82 20.03 -3.81 -0.34
CA SER A 82 20.99 -2.75 -0.05
C SER A 82 20.72 -1.55 -0.94
N THR A 83 21.19 -0.38 -0.54
CA THR A 83 21.00 0.86 -1.31
C THR A 83 21.49 0.69 -2.75
N THR A 84 20.55 0.85 -3.68
CA THR A 84 20.76 0.60 -5.11
C THR A 84 20.23 1.80 -5.91
N PRO A 85 21.06 2.48 -6.72
CA PRO A 85 20.62 3.58 -7.57
C PRO A 85 19.54 3.16 -8.57
N CYS A 86 18.56 4.03 -8.80
CA CYS A 86 17.44 3.79 -9.71
C CYS A 86 17.81 4.07 -11.16
N ARG A 87 18.58 3.17 -11.80
CA ARG A 87 19.13 3.35 -13.16
C ARG A 87 18.03 3.47 -14.24
N PHE A 88 16.86 2.92 -13.99
CA PHE A 88 15.74 2.98 -14.93
C PHE A 88 15.15 4.40 -15.07
N LEU A 89 15.36 5.29 -14.08
CA LEU A 89 14.85 6.66 -14.13
C LEU A 89 15.52 7.51 -15.21
N GLU A 90 16.78 7.21 -15.55
CA GLU A 90 17.58 7.99 -16.49
C GLU A 90 17.00 8.04 -17.91
N SER A 91 16.15 7.07 -18.26
CA SER A 91 15.55 6.93 -19.59
C SER A 91 14.18 7.61 -19.73
N ILE A 92 13.60 8.10 -18.64
CA ILE A 92 12.26 8.71 -18.67
C ILE A 92 12.39 10.20 -19.04
N PRO A 93 11.79 10.65 -20.17
CA PRO A 93 12.01 12.00 -20.72
C PRO A 93 11.23 13.11 -20.02
N TYR A 94 10.67 12.84 -18.85
CA TYR A 94 9.84 13.76 -18.06
C TYR A 94 10.38 13.93 -16.66
N PRO A 95 10.05 15.03 -15.95
CA PRO A 95 10.32 15.13 -14.52
C PRO A 95 9.71 13.96 -13.77
N VAL A 96 10.51 13.21 -13.01
CA VAL A 96 10.06 12.06 -12.23
C VAL A 96 10.08 12.36 -10.74
N ARG A 97 9.06 11.87 -10.04
CA ARG A 97 9.02 11.74 -8.59
C ARG A 97 8.83 10.28 -8.24
N LEU A 98 9.71 9.75 -7.38
CA LEU A 98 9.69 8.37 -6.92
C LEU A 98 9.35 8.34 -5.44
N ASP A 99 8.37 7.52 -5.03
CA ASP A 99 8.04 7.32 -3.62
C ASP A 99 7.56 5.89 -3.37
N ASN A 100 7.42 5.56 -2.09
CA ASN A 100 6.84 4.31 -1.62
C ASN A 100 5.35 4.21 -2.00
N ASP A 101 4.88 3.01 -2.31
CA ASP A 101 3.50 2.77 -2.74
C ASP A 101 2.46 3.06 -1.64
N ALA A 102 2.77 2.80 -0.37
CA ALA A 102 1.88 3.14 0.75
C ALA A 102 1.85 4.65 1.02
N ASN A 103 2.99 5.35 0.89
CA ASN A 103 3.05 6.81 0.97
C ASN A 103 2.16 7.47 -0.08
N CYS A 104 2.30 7.04 -1.33
CA CYS A 104 1.47 7.53 -2.43
C CYS A 104 -0.01 7.20 -2.22
N GLY A 105 -0.33 5.99 -1.78
CA GLY A 105 -1.70 5.59 -1.45
C GLY A 105 -2.31 6.42 -0.34
N GLY A 106 -1.54 6.66 0.73
CA GLY A 106 -1.95 7.49 1.85
C GLY A 106 -2.16 8.95 1.47
N PHE A 107 -1.25 9.52 0.68
CA PHE A 107 -1.40 10.88 0.17
C PHE A 107 -2.63 11.01 -0.73
N GLY A 108 -2.87 10.04 -1.63
CA GLY A 108 -4.06 10.01 -2.48
C GLY A 108 -5.36 9.91 -1.67
N ALA A 109 -5.40 9.06 -0.66
CA ALA A 109 -6.55 8.93 0.24
C ALA A 109 -6.82 10.23 1.01
N TRP A 110 -5.77 10.88 1.51
CA TRP A 110 -5.88 12.16 2.19
C TRP A 110 -6.34 13.28 1.27
N TRP A 111 -5.80 13.33 0.05
CA TRP A 111 -6.15 14.37 -0.93
C TRP A 111 -7.64 14.36 -1.29
N ASN A 112 -8.24 13.16 -1.30
CA ASN A 112 -9.65 12.95 -1.64
C ASN A 112 -10.61 13.19 -0.46
N ARG A 113 -10.11 13.49 0.75
CA ARG A 113 -10.97 13.71 1.92
C ARG A 113 -11.34 15.17 2.11
N GLU A 114 -12.59 15.39 2.48
CA GLU A 114 -13.01 16.67 3.02
C GLU A 114 -12.36 16.92 4.39
N GLY A 115 -12.03 18.19 4.66
CA GLY A 115 -11.45 18.60 5.94
C GLY A 115 -9.95 18.37 6.10
N ARG A 116 -9.31 17.52 5.29
CA ARG A 116 -7.86 17.27 5.20
C ARG A 116 -7.11 17.25 6.54
N GLN A 117 -7.70 16.59 7.53
CA GLN A 117 -7.10 16.41 8.85
C GLN A 117 -5.95 15.40 8.81
N SER A 118 -5.19 15.30 9.90
CA SER A 118 -4.21 14.24 10.09
C SER A 118 -4.88 12.87 9.98
N MET A 119 -4.20 11.90 9.37
CA MET A 119 -4.70 10.53 9.22
C MET A 119 -3.57 9.53 9.08
N ALA A 120 -3.81 8.32 9.55
CA ALA A 120 -3.01 7.15 9.21
C ALA A 120 -3.62 6.43 8.00
N TYR A 121 -2.78 5.83 7.18
CA TYR A 121 -3.17 4.97 6.06
C TYR A 121 -2.54 3.60 6.24
N LEU A 122 -3.34 2.56 6.15
CA LEU A 122 -2.92 1.17 6.25
C LEU A 122 -3.21 0.46 4.92
N SER A 123 -2.16 0.10 4.19
CA SER A 123 -2.27 -0.62 2.92
C SER A 123 -2.24 -2.11 3.13
N LEU A 124 -3.36 -2.79 2.98
CA LEU A 124 -3.49 -4.25 3.08
C LEU A 124 -3.41 -4.87 1.67
N SER A 125 -2.19 -5.18 1.26
CA SER A 125 -1.88 -5.78 -0.04
C SER A 125 -1.03 -7.05 0.14
N ARG A 126 -0.24 -7.47 -0.82
CA ARG A 126 0.66 -8.63 -0.71
C ARG A 126 1.56 -8.54 0.54
N GLY A 127 2.01 -7.32 0.89
CA GLY A 127 2.53 -6.95 2.20
C GLY A 127 1.57 -6.02 2.92
N VAL A 128 2.00 -5.48 4.06
CA VAL A 128 1.30 -4.42 4.80
C VAL A 128 2.19 -3.19 4.87
N GLY A 129 1.78 -2.14 4.18
CA GLY A 129 2.44 -0.84 4.22
C GLY A 129 1.63 0.18 5.04
N GLY A 130 2.24 1.33 5.31
CA GLY A 130 1.56 2.41 6.00
C GLY A 130 2.08 3.78 5.60
N ALA A 131 1.25 4.80 5.85
CA ALA A 131 1.62 6.20 5.77
C ALA A 131 0.93 6.98 6.89
N PHE A 132 1.57 8.04 7.33
CA PHE A 132 0.97 8.99 8.27
C PHE A 132 1.05 10.40 7.71
N LEU A 133 -0.09 11.05 7.60
CA LEU A 133 -0.18 12.44 7.19
C LEU A 133 -0.51 13.29 8.42
N ALA A 134 0.43 14.14 8.81
CA ALA A 134 0.30 15.07 9.90
C ALA A 134 0.07 16.49 9.35
N ASN A 135 -1.08 17.07 9.65
CA ASN A 135 -1.40 18.44 9.21
C ASN A 135 -1.20 18.66 7.69
N GLY A 136 -1.60 17.68 6.90
CA GLY A 136 -1.54 17.76 5.44
C GLY A 136 -0.17 17.49 4.81
N ARG A 137 0.76 16.98 5.58
CA ARG A 137 2.08 16.59 5.11
C ARG A 137 2.38 15.13 5.45
N LEU A 138 2.96 14.44 4.53
CA LEU A 138 3.48 13.10 4.79
C LEU A 138 4.58 13.19 5.86
N TYR A 139 4.45 12.39 6.91
CA TYR A 139 5.47 12.29 7.94
C TYR A 139 6.42 11.14 7.58
N GLU A 140 7.58 11.49 7.10
CA GLU A 140 8.58 10.54 6.60
C GLU A 140 9.51 10.01 7.70
N GLY A 141 9.63 10.74 8.82
CA GLY A 141 10.61 10.45 9.86
C GLY A 141 12.04 10.87 9.46
N SER A 142 12.99 10.59 10.33
CA SER A 142 14.40 10.98 10.12
C SER A 142 15.10 10.18 9.01
N ASP A 143 14.70 8.92 8.84
CA ASP A 143 15.33 7.96 7.93
C ASP A 143 14.36 7.47 6.84
N HIS A 144 13.28 8.19 6.57
CA HIS A 144 12.21 7.81 5.64
C HIS A 144 11.60 6.43 5.94
N ARG A 145 11.45 6.11 7.24
CA ARG A 145 10.90 4.83 7.75
C ARG A 145 9.72 5.02 8.70
N ALA A 146 9.10 6.19 8.67
CA ALA A 146 7.91 6.41 9.48
C ALA A 146 6.74 5.58 8.97
N ALA A 147 5.77 5.36 9.84
CA ALA A 147 4.52 4.65 9.53
C ALA A 147 4.71 3.22 8.95
N GLU A 148 5.81 2.55 9.23
CA GLU A 148 6.03 1.14 8.91
C GLU A 148 5.12 0.22 9.76
N PHE A 149 3.79 0.48 9.71
CA PHE A 149 2.79 -0.20 10.55
C PHE A 149 2.77 -1.72 10.36
N GLY A 150 3.05 -2.19 9.12
CA GLY A 150 3.16 -3.62 8.84
C GLY A 150 4.19 -4.34 9.71
N HIS A 151 5.13 -3.58 10.26
CA HIS A 151 6.18 -4.14 11.11
C HIS A 151 5.98 -3.91 12.61
N MET A 152 4.82 -3.37 13.04
CA MET A 152 4.43 -3.41 14.46
C MET A 152 4.31 -4.85 14.94
N CYS A 153 4.81 -5.13 16.13
CA CYS A 153 4.72 -6.47 16.73
C CYS A 153 3.36 -6.65 17.41
N LEU A 154 2.48 -7.44 16.81
CA LEU A 154 1.19 -7.82 17.40
C LEU A 154 1.33 -9.03 18.33
N HIS A 155 2.13 -10.03 17.93
CA HIS A 155 2.26 -11.30 18.63
C HIS A 155 3.74 -11.61 18.88
N PRO A 156 4.32 -11.16 20.01
CA PRO A 156 5.72 -11.44 20.34
C PRO A 156 6.07 -12.93 20.23
N GLY A 157 7.13 -13.28 19.49
CA GLY A 157 7.54 -14.67 19.26
C GLY A 157 6.71 -15.42 18.22
N GLY A 158 5.66 -14.82 17.67
CA GLY A 158 4.72 -15.44 16.73
C GLY A 158 5.27 -15.72 15.33
N ARG A 159 4.45 -15.59 14.29
CA ARG A 159 4.79 -15.90 12.88
C ARG A 159 6.03 -15.12 12.42
N ARG A 160 6.88 -15.75 11.62
CA ARG A 160 8.04 -15.11 11.01
C ARG A 160 7.57 -14.11 9.94
N CYS A 161 8.10 -12.89 9.99
CA CYS A 161 7.91 -11.85 8.99
C CYS A 161 9.07 -11.86 7.98
N GLN A 162 8.82 -11.39 6.76
CA GLN A 162 9.86 -11.27 5.71
C GLN A 162 10.99 -10.29 6.11
N CYS A 163 10.72 -9.34 7.02
CA CYS A 163 11.75 -8.45 7.57
C CYS A 163 12.75 -9.14 8.52
N GLY A 164 12.59 -10.45 8.78
CA GLY A 164 13.43 -11.25 9.68
C GLY A 164 12.95 -11.29 11.13
N ARG A 165 12.07 -10.38 11.57
CA ARG A 165 11.46 -10.38 12.91
C ARG A 165 10.32 -11.40 13.02
N ARG A 166 9.77 -11.54 14.22
CA ARG A 166 8.59 -12.37 14.49
C ARG A 166 7.46 -11.52 15.06
N GLY A 167 6.22 -11.88 14.71
CA GLY A 167 5.01 -11.29 15.28
C GLY A 167 4.56 -9.98 14.64
N CYS A 168 5.15 -9.56 13.52
CA CYS A 168 4.75 -8.33 12.82
C CYS A 168 3.32 -8.43 12.28
N LEU A 169 2.59 -7.31 12.25
CA LEU A 169 1.25 -7.19 11.65
C LEU A 169 1.18 -7.82 10.24
N GLU A 170 2.17 -7.57 9.39
CA GLU A 170 2.24 -8.11 8.02
C GLU A 170 2.14 -9.64 7.98
N ALA A 171 2.72 -10.33 8.97
CA ALA A 171 2.66 -11.79 9.04
C ALA A 171 1.27 -12.34 9.36
N TYR A 172 0.29 -11.48 9.66
CA TYR A 172 -1.10 -11.83 9.99
C TYR A 172 -2.12 -11.16 9.10
N CYS A 173 -1.90 -9.90 8.69
CA CYS A 173 -2.88 -9.08 7.97
C CYS A 173 -2.48 -8.72 6.54
N SER A 174 -1.48 -9.36 5.94
CA SER A 174 -1.23 -9.23 4.50
C SER A 174 -2.24 -10.05 3.67
N ALA A 175 -2.49 -9.66 2.42
CA ALA A 175 -3.27 -10.46 1.48
C ALA A 175 -2.68 -11.86 1.27
N ALA A 176 -1.35 -11.98 1.36
CA ALA A 176 -0.66 -13.28 1.28
C ALA A 176 -1.12 -14.26 2.38
N ARG A 177 -1.60 -13.77 3.54
CA ARG A 177 -2.12 -14.64 4.60
C ARG A 177 -3.50 -15.23 4.28
N LEU A 178 -4.27 -14.53 3.45
CA LEU A 178 -5.57 -15.01 2.99
C LEU A 178 -5.44 -15.96 1.80
N SER A 179 -4.44 -15.73 0.94
CA SER A 179 -4.21 -16.51 -0.28
C SER A 179 -3.26 -17.69 -0.07
N ASP A 180 -2.03 -17.40 0.35
CA ASP A 180 -0.94 -18.40 0.34
C ASP A 180 -1.16 -19.50 1.41
N ASP A 181 -1.72 -19.14 2.59
CA ASP A 181 -1.97 -20.11 3.68
C ASP A 181 -3.00 -21.19 3.28
N LEU A 182 -3.87 -20.91 2.30
CA LEU A 182 -4.88 -21.84 1.81
C LEU A 182 -4.65 -22.28 0.34
N GLY A 183 -3.62 -21.76 -0.33
CA GLY A 183 -3.35 -22.04 -1.75
C GLY A 183 -4.43 -21.49 -2.69
N LEU A 184 -5.12 -20.40 -2.31
CA LEU A 184 -6.19 -19.77 -3.08
C LEU A 184 -5.72 -18.43 -3.65
N SER A 185 -6.35 -17.94 -4.72
CA SER A 185 -6.27 -16.50 -5.04
C SER A 185 -7.10 -15.69 -4.04
N LEU A 186 -6.85 -14.37 -3.95
CA LEU A 186 -7.63 -13.51 -3.05
C LEU A 186 -9.13 -13.52 -3.42
N GLU A 187 -9.44 -13.50 -4.71
CA GLU A 187 -10.82 -13.59 -5.21
C GLU A 187 -11.46 -14.95 -4.86
N ALA A 188 -10.70 -16.05 -5.02
CA ALA A 188 -11.20 -17.38 -4.68
C ALA A 188 -11.45 -17.53 -3.17
N PHE A 189 -10.58 -16.94 -2.33
CA PHE A 189 -10.78 -16.92 -0.88
C PHE A 189 -12.10 -16.23 -0.50
N PHE A 190 -12.35 -15.03 -1.02
CA PHE A 190 -13.59 -14.29 -0.69
C PHE A 190 -14.83 -14.92 -1.31
N SER A 191 -14.72 -15.53 -2.49
CA SER A 191 -15.80 -16.33 -3.07
C SER A 191 -16.15 -17.55 -2.22
N ALA A 192 -15.15 -18.28 -1.72
CA ALA A 192 -15.38 -19.42 -0.81
C ALA A 192 -15.96 -18.96 0.55
N LEU A 193 -15.48 -17.83 1.08
CA LEU A 193 -16.02 -17.23 2.31
C LEU A 193 -17.51 -16.89 2.17
N ASP A 194 -17.90 -16.30 1.05
CA ASP A 194 -19.30 -15.95 0.72
C ASP A 194 -20.18 -17.19 0.60
N GLN A 195 -19.61 -18.32 0.09
CA GLN A 195 -20.27 -19.62 0.01
C GLN A 195 -20.33 -20.38 1.35
N GLY A 196 -19.76 -19.79 2.41
CA GLY A 196 -19.81 -20.35 3.76
C GLY A 196 -18.72 -21.38 4.08
N ASP A 197 -17.61 -21.40 3.33
CA ASP A 197 -16.47 -22.27 3.65
C ASP A 197 -15.96 -22.00 5.07
N LEU A 198 -15.89 -23.05 5.88
CA LEU A 198 -15.55 -22.95 7.30
C LEU A 198 -14.08 -22.59 7.53
N ASN A 199 -13.17 -23.05 6.67
CA ASN A 199 -11.75 -22.75 6.79
C ASN A 199 -11.49 -21.26 6.47
N CYS A 200 -12.06 -20.78 5.37
CA CYS A 200 -11.99 -19.36 5.00
C CYS A 200 -12.60 -18.47 6.08
N ARG A 201 -13.74 -18.89 6.67
CA ARG A 201 -14.37 -18.15 7.79
C ARG A 201 -13.46 -18.07 9.01
N GLN A 202 -12.84 -19.17 9.45
CA GLN A 202 -11.93 -19.16 10.60
C GLN A 202 -10.67 -18.33 10.35
N VAL A 203 -10.14 -18.34 9.12
CA VAL A 203 -8.99 -17.51 8.74
C VAL A 203 -9.39 -16.04 8.77
N TRP A 204 -10.56 -15.70 8.20
CA TRP A 204 -11.07 -14.34 8.14
C TRP A 204 -11.38 -13.74 9.52
N GLU A 205 -12.00 -14.51 10.41
CA GLU A 205 -12.28 -14.07 11.79
C GLU A 205 -11.00 -13.76 12.56
N ARG A 206 -9.95 -14.58 12.39
CA ARG A 206 -8.63 -14.29 12.99
C ARG A 206 -7.99 -13.05 12.38
N TYR A 207 -8.06 -12.92 11.07
CA TYR A 207 -7.57 -11.75 10.35
C TYR A 207 -8.22 -10.45 10.84
N LEU A 208 -9.54 -10.43 11.01
CA LEU A 208 -10.28 -9.26 11.53
C LEU A 208 -9.88 -8.91 12.97
N ARG A 209 -9.65 -9.89 13.84
CA ARG A 209 -9.17 -9.65 15.22
C ARG A 209 -7.77 -9.05 15.23
N ASP A 210 -6.85 -9.58 14.44
CA ASP A 210 -5.50 -9.05 14.32
C ASP A 210 -5.51 -7.64 13.70
N LEU A 211 -6.38 -7.40 12.75
CA LEU A 211 -6.58 -6.07 12.15
C LEU A 211 -7.15 -5.08 13.19
N ALA A 212 -8.17 -5.47 13.96
CA ALA A 212 -8.71 -4.63 15.01
C ALA A 212 -7.65 -4.25 16.06
N LEU A 213 -6.81 -5.20 16.49
CA LEU A 213 -5.69 -4.95 17.39
C LEU A 213 -4.67 -3.96 16.80
N ALA A 214 -4.42 -4.05 15.50
CA ALA A 214 -3.54 -3.09 14.83
C ALA A 214 -4.16 -1.69 14.77
N LEU A 215 -5.46 -1.60 14.43
CA LEU A 215 -6.17 -0.33 14.35
C LEU A 215 -6.21 0.40 15.69
N THR A 216 -6.54 -0.30 16.78
CA THR A 216 -6.52 0.27 18.14
C THR A 216 -5.13 0.72 18.55
N SER A 217 -4.08 -0.05 18.20
CA SER A 217 -2.69 0.32 18.49
C SER A 217 -2.25 1.57 17.72
N ILE A 218 -2.62 1.69 16.44
CA ILE A 218 -2.31 2.88 15.62
C ILE A 218 -3.06 4.09 16.18
N HIS A 219 -4.35 3.93 16.50
CA HIS A 219 -5.18 5.00 17.06
C HIS A 219 -4.63 5.50 18.40
N ALA A 220 -4.24 4.61 19.30
CA ALA A 220 -3.66 4.94 20.60
C ALA A 220 -2.36 5.77 20.50
N ILE A 221 -1.60 5.63 19.39
CA ILE A 221 -0.34 6.37 19.19
C ILE A 221 -0.60 7.71 18.47
N LEU A 222 -1.51 7.74 17.49
CA LEU A 222 -1.63 8.85 16.54
C LEU A 222 -2.90 9.71 16.77
N ASP A 223 -3.88 9.21 17.51
CA ASP A 223 -5.17 9.87 17.78
C ASP A 223 -5.76 10.52 16.51
N CYS A 224 -5.90 9.72 15.45
CA CYS A 224 -6.44 10.18 14.18
C CYS A 224 -7.17 9.04 13.44
N PRO A 225 -8.03 9.36 12.45
CA PRO A 225 -8.66 8.35 11.61
C PRO A 225 -7.65 7.44 10.92
N VAL A 226 -7.93 6.14 10.85
CA VAL A 226 -7.15 5.16 10.09
C VAL A 226 -7.93 4.77 8.84
N ILE A 227 -7.35 5.07 7.68
CA ILE A 227 -7.93 4.69 6.38
C ILE A 227 -7.30 3.39 5.91
N ILE A 228 -8.13 2.43 5.57
CA ILE A 228 -7.68 1.13 5.07
C ILE A 228 -7.76 1.13 3.54
N GLY A 229 -6.64 0.81 2.90
CA GLY A 229 -6.53 0.63 1.47
C GLY A 229 -5.84 -0.68 1.10
N GLY A 230 -5.39 -0.79 -0.16
CA GLY A 230 -4.77 -2.00 -0.69
C GLY A 230 -5.78 -3.02 -1.23
N SER A 231 -5.29 -4.17 -1.70
CA SER A 231 -6.13 -5.15 -2.42
C SER A 231 -7.17 -5.85 -1.55
N VAL A 232 -6.98 -5.90 -0.23
CA VAL A 232 -7.98 -6.48 0.69
C VAL A 232 -9.12 -5.51 0.97
N SER A 233 -8.87 -4.20 0.91
CA SER A 233 -9.86 -3.18 1.32
C SER A 233 -11.18 -3.25 0.55
N GLN A 234 -11.17 -3.68 -0.72
CA GLN A 234 -12.37 -3.84 -1.54
C GLN A 234 -13.35 -4.91 -1.00
N TYR A 235 -12.87 -5.82 -0.18
CA TYR A 235 -13.67 -6.90 0.42
C TYR A 235 -14.13 -6.59 1.85
N LEU A 236 -13.65 -5.49 2.45
CA LEU A 236 -14.02 -5.13 3.83
C LEU A 236 -15.45 -4.58 4.02
N PRO A 237 -16.09 -3.90 3.05
CA PRO A 237 -17.37 -3.26 3.27
C PRO A 237 -18.44 -4.15 3.94
N PRO A 238 -18.64 -5.43 3.56
CA PRO A 238 -19.61 -6.29 4.23
C PRO A 238 -19.30 -6.60 5.70
N PHE A 239 -18.04 -6.43 6.11
CA PHE A 239 -17.51 -6.79 7.43
C PHE A 239 -17.21 -5.57 8.31
N GLN A 240 -17.57 -4.36 7.87
CA GLN A 240 -17.29 -3.13 8.62
C GLN A 240 -17.90 -3.15 10.03
N GLY A 241 -19.15 -3.60 10.16
CA GLY A 241 -19.81 -3.71 11.46
C GLY A 241 -19.14 -4.72 12.40
N GLN A 242 -18.64 -5.86 11.86
CA GLN A 242 -17.90 -6.84 12.63
C GLN A 242 -16.55 -6.29 13.08
N LEU A 243 -15.83 -5.60 12.19
CA LEU A 243 -14.54 -4.98 12.52
C LEU A 243 -14.72 -3.86 13.57
N ALA A 244 -15.75 -3.01 13.43
CA ALA A 244 -16.06 -1.97 14.40
C ALA A 244 -16.34 -2.56 15.78
N ALA A 245 -17.15 -3.61 15.88
CA ALA A 245 -17.43 -4.28 17.16
C ALA A 245 -16.16 -4.85 17.82
N LEU A 246 -15.23 -5.40 17.03
CA LEU A 246 -13.93 -5.89 17.54
C LEU A 246 -13.03 -4.75 18.02
N VAL A 247 -13.04 -3.60 17.32
CA VAL A 247 -12.30 -2.41 17.77
C VAL A 247 -12.87 -1.88 19.07
N GLU A 248 -14.20 -1.79 19.21
CA GLU A 248 -14.87 -1.37 20.44
C GLU A 248 -14.59 -2.31 21.62
N GLU A 249 -14.54 -3.63 21.39
CA GLU A 249 -14.16 -4.62 22.40
C GLU A 249 -12.73 -4.39 22.93
N LEU A 250 -11.80 -4.03 22.04
CA LEU A 250 -10.39 -3.81 22.38
C LEU A 250 -10.10 -2.41 22.95
N ASP A 251 -10.90 -1.41 22.57
CA ASP A 251 -10.78 -0.03 23.04
C ASP A 251 -12.16 0.54 23.41
N PRO A 252 -12.64 0.30 24.64
CA PRO A 252 -13.92 0.82 25.10
C PRO A 252 -14.00 2.36 25.17
N THR A 253 -12.87 3.07 25.05
CA THR A 253 -12.82 4.54 25.05
C THR A 253 -13.08 5.15 23.68
N ALA A 254 -13.00 4.37 22.60
CA ALA A 254 -13.24 4.81 21.23
C ALA A 254 -14.68 5.34 20.99
N GLN A 255 -15.65 4.99 21.87
CA GLN A 255 -17.05 5.44 21.78
C GLN A 255 -17.27 6.90 22.20
N GLN A 256 -16.32 7.57 22.82
CA GLN A 256 -16.52 8.91 23.41
C GLN A 256 -16.12 10.06 22.47
N GLY A 257 -15.68 9.78 21.24
CA GLY A 257 -15.08 10.75 20.30
C GLY A 257 -15.69 10.82 18.90
N SER A 258 -16.90 10.27 18.67
CA SER A 258 -17.59 10.35 17.36
C SER A 258 -18.64 11.43 17.29
#